data_a0915ead3f5f97ca3f0a772af20fe0df
#
_entry.id   a0915ead3f5f97ca3f0a772af20fe0df
#
_cell.length_a   1.000
_cell.length_b   1.000
_cell.length_c   1.000
_cell.angle_alpha   90.00
_cell.angle_beta   90.00
_cell.angle_gamma   90.00
#
_symmetry.space_group_name_H-M   'P 1'
#
loop_
_entity.id
_entity.type
_entity.pdbx_description
1 polymer ?
#
loop_
_entity_poly.entity_id
_entity_poly.type
_entity_poly.pdbx_seq_one_letter_code
_entity_poly.pdbx_strand_id
1 'polypeptide(L)'
;FKIIGFLETGFVVLTISLFLLRLALRHLEMLFNNINQGKTPFTLENVSYIKKIAILLVLFIVIPNVTGLLFQLFTHINLEIELEISSFLLAFIIVSIAYIFEYGYELQLDSKGKIYG
;
A
#
# COMPACT_ATOMS: atom_id res chain seq x y z
N PHE A 1 -7.54 -33.14 1.37
CA PHE A 1 -8.64 -32.22 1.00
C PHE A 1 -8.37 -30.81 1.54
N LYS A 2 -8.07 -30.67 2.84
CA LYS A 2 -7.75 -29.38 3.44
C LYS A 2 -6.44 -28.81 2.93
N ILE A 3 -5.46 -29.65 2.61
CA ILE A 3 -4.18 -29.24 2.04
C ILE A 3 -4.38 -28.65 0.65
N ILE A 4 -5.27 -29.24 -0.16
CA ILE A 4 -5.59 -28.72 -1.49
C ILE A 4 -6.22 -27.33 -1.38
N GLY A 5 -7.16 -27.15 -0.44
CA GLY A 5 -7.77 -25.85 -0.19
C GLY A 5 -6.75 -24.78 0.24
N PHE A 6 -5.79 -25.18 1.07
CA PHE A 6 -4.70 -24.30 1.49
C PHE A 6 -3.84 -23.86 0.30
N LEU A 7 -3.47 -24.81 -0.57
CA LEU A 7 -2.66 -24.52 -1.76
C LEU A 7 -3.40 -23.61 -2.74
N GLU A 8 -4.70 -23.86 -2.95
CA GLU A 8 -5.52 -23.03 -3.82
C GLU A 8 -5.65 -21.60 -3.28
N THR A 9 -5.94 -21.48 -1.99
CA THR A 9 -6.05 -20.17 -1.34
C THR A 9 -4.71 -19.41 -1.40
N GLY A 10 -3.62 -20.11 -1.13
CA GLY A 10 -2.28 -19.54 -1.22
C GLY A 10 -1.95 -19.06 -2.63
N PHE A 11 -2.33 -19.83 -3.64
CA PHE A 11 -2.12 -19.46 -5.04
C PHE A 11 -2.91 -18.18 -5.39
N VAL A 12 -4.18 -18.11 -4.99
CA VAL A 12 -5.02 -16.94 -5.24
C VAL A 12 -4.44 -15.71 -4.54
N VAL A 13 -4.05 -15.84 -3.26
CA VAL A 13 -3.46 -14.73 -2.50
C VAL A 13 -2.16 -14.27 -3.16
N LEU A 14 -1.31 -15.20 -3.57
CA LEU A 14 -0.06 -14.85 -4.25
C LEU A 14 -0.33 -14.09 -5.55
N THR A 15 -1.30 -14.54 -6.33
CA THR A 15 -1.67 -13.90 -7.59
C THR A 15 -2.15 -12.46 -7.34
N ILE A 16 -3.02 -12.27 -6.36
CA ILE A 16 -3.53 -10.94 -5.98
C ILE A 16 -2.38 -10.07 -5.50
N SER A 17 -1.49 -10.60 -4.66
CA SER A 17 -0.34 -9.86 -4.12
C SER A 17 0.59 -9.39 -5.23
N LEU A 18 0.90 -10.25 -6.20
CA LEU A 18 1.75 -9.88 -7.33
C LEU A 18 1.09 -8.81 -8.20
N PHE A 19 -0.22 -8.89 -8.38
CA PHE A 19 -0.97 -7.88 -9.12
C PHE A 19 -0.93 -6.52 -8.41
N LEU A 20 -1.14 -6.51 -7.11
CA LEU A 20 -1.06 -5.29 -6.29
C LEU A 20 0.33 -4.66 -6.35
N LEU A 21 1.36 -5.50 -6.25
CA LEU A 21 2.74 -5.05 -6.33
C LEU A 21 3.03 -4.43 -7.71
N ARG A 22 2.56 -5.07 -8.77
CA ARG A 22 2.72 -4.54 -10.13
C ARG A 22 2.09 -3.17 -10.28
N LEU A 23 0.86 -3.00 -9.76
CA LEU A 23 0.18 -1.70 -9.80
C LEU A 23 0.94 -0.65 -8.99
N ALA A 24 1.44 -1.01 -7.82
CA ALA A 24 2.22 -0.10 -6.99
C ALA A 24 3.49 0.36 -7.71
N LEU A 25 4.20 -0.58 -8.34
CA LEU A 25 5.42 -0.26 -9.10
C LEU A 25 5.13 0.64 -10.29
N ARG A 26 3.99 0.43 -10.96
CA ARG A 26 3.59 1.28 -12.08
C ARG A 26 3.33 2.71 -11.64
N HIS A 27 2.63 2.89 -10.53
CA HIS A 27 2.38 4.22 -9.98
C HIS A 27 3.68 4.88 -9.51
N LEU A 28 4.59 4.09 -8.95
CA LEU A 28 5.91 4.56 -8.54
C LEU A 28 6.71 5.04 -9.75
N GLU A 29 6.65 4.30 -10.86
CA GLU A 29 7.31 4.70 -12.11
C GLU A 29 6.76 6.04 -12.62
N MET A 30 5.45 6.21 -12.61
CA MET A 30 4.81 7.47 -13.02
C MET A 30 5.25 8.63 -12.12
N LEU A 31 5.34 8.39 -10.81
CA LEU A 31 5.80 9.38 -9.85
C LEU A 31 7.24 9.81 -10.16
N PHE A 32 8.14 8.85 -10.36
CA PHE A 32 9.53 9.15 -10.68
C PHE A 32 9.69 9.87 -12.00
N ASN A 33 8.89 9.50 -13.02
CA ASN A 33 8.92 10.20 -14.30
C ASN A 33 8.53 11.67 -14.13
N ASN A 34 7.50 11.94 -13.34
CA ASN A 34 7.08 13.32 -13.07
C ASN A 34 8.17 14.12 -12.35
N ILE A 35 8.83 13.49 -11.39
CA ILE A 35 9.93 14.13 -10.65
C ILE A 35 11.12 14.40 -11.59
N ASN A 36 11.45 13.45 -12.46
CA ASN A 36 12.54 13.61 -13.43
C ASN A 36 12.27 14.74 -14.43
N GLN A 37 11.01 15.05 -14.69
CA GLN A 37 10.62 16.16 -15.56
C GLN A 37 10.62 17.49 -14.83
N GLY A 38 11.15 17.55 -13.63
CA GLY A 38 11.25 18.76 -12.84
C GLY A 38 10.05 19.09 -12.00
N LYS A 39 9.06 18.20 -11.92
CA LYS A 39 7.90 18.40 -11.06
C LYS A 39 8.22 18.02 -9.63
N THR A 40 7.75 18.85 -8.68
CA THR A 40 7.88 18.54 -7.26
C THR A 40 7.00 17.35 -6.87
N PRO A 41 7.37 16.55 -5.83
CA PRO A 41 6.49 15.52 -5.30
C PRO A 41 5.17 16.04 -4.73
N PHE A 42 5.08 17.33 -4.46
CA PHE A 42 3.93 17.96 -3.80
C PHE A 42 2.92 18.54 -4.79
N THR A 43 2.84 18.02 -6.01
CA THR A 43 1.73 18.35 -6.93
C THR A 43 0.54 17.46 -6.60
N LEU A 44 -0.66 17.91 -6.97
CA LEU A 44 -1.88 17.12 -6.77
C LEU A 44 -1.78 15.75 -7.44
N GLU A 45 -1.24 15.70 -8.66
CA GLU A 45 -1.06 14.44 -9.39
C GLU A 45 -0.11 13.50 -8.65
N ASN A 46 1.06 14.00 -8.21
CA ASN A 46 2.06 13.17 -7.54
C ASN A 46 1.59 12.72 -6.16
N VAL A 47 0.88 13.58 -5.42
CA VAL A 47 0.28 13.20 -4.13
C VAL A 47 -0.75 12.09 -4.35
N SER A 48 -1.54 12.16 -5.44
CA SER A 48 -2.49 11.11 -5.79
C SER A 48 -1.77 9.77 -6.04
N TYR A 49 -0.65 9.78 -6.77
CA TYR A 49 0.14 8.57 -6.99
C TYR A 49 0.69 8.01 -5.66
N ILE A 50 1.20 8.87 -4.79
CA ILE A 50 1.73 8.45 -3.48
C ILE A 50 0.63 7.79 -2.64
N LYS A 51 -0.57 8.36 -2.62
CA LYS A 51 -1.71 7.77 -1.90
C LYS A 51 -2.09 6.41 -2.47
N LYS A 52 -2.14 6.28 -3.79
CA LYS A 52 -2.47 5.00 -4.44
C LYS A 52 -1.42 3.94 -4.14
N ILE A 53 -0.14 4.31 -4.18
CA ILE A 53 0.96 3.41 -3.82
C ILE A 53 0.80 2.95 -2.37
N ALA A 54 0.51 3.88 -1.46
CA ALA A 54 0.32 3.56 -0.05
C ALA A 54 -0.82 2.57 0.17
N ILE A 55 -1.97 2.80 -0.45
CA ILE A 55 -3.12 1.91 -0.35
C ILE A 55 -2.79 0.52 -0.89
N LEU A 56 -2.14 0.45 -2.05
CA LEU A 56 -1.78 -0.82 -2.68
C LEU A 56 -0.78 -1.60 -1.81
N LEU A 57 0.20 -0.92 -1.21
CA LEU A 57 1.17 -1.58 -0.33
C LEU A 57 0.52 -2.04 0.98
N VAL A 58 -0.41 -1.27 1.53
CA VAL A 58 -1.16 -1.68 2.73
C VAL A 58 -1.97 -2.93 2.42
N LEU A 59 -2.67 -2.98 1.29
CA LEU A 59 -3.42 -4.16 0.87
C LEU A 59 -2.49 -5.35 0.65
N PHE A 60 -1.33 -5.12 0.07
CA PHE A 60 -0.31 -6.15 -0.15
C PHE A 60 0.15 -6.79 1.17
N ILE A 61 0.21 -5.99 2.25
CA ILE A 61 0.60 -6.47 3.58
C ILE A 61 -0.58 -7.13 4.28
N VAL A 62 -1.77 -6.50 4.26
CA VAL A 62 -2.93 -6.91 5.06
C VAL A 62 -3.58 -8.17 4.51
N ILE A 63 -3.77 -8.27 3.19
CA ILE A 63 -4.51 -9.38 2.59
C ILE A 63 -3.91 -10.75 2.93
N PRO A 64 -2.60 -11.00 2.76
CA PRO A 64 -2.04 -12.31 3.13
C PRO A 64 -2.18 -12.62 4.61
N ASN A 65 -1.95 -11.64 5.48
CA ASN A 65 -2.03 -11.84 6.94
C ASN A 65 -3.44 -12.19 7.37
N VAL A 66 -4.44 -11.44 6.91
CA VAL A 66 -5.83 -11.67 7.27
C VAL A 66 -6.34 -12.97 6.66
N THR A 67 -6.04 -13.23 5.40
CA THR A 67 -6.46 -14.47 4.72
C THR A 67 -5.90 -15.70 5.41
N GLY A 68 -4.62 -15.67 5.79
CA GLY A 68 -3.99 -16.78 6.49
C GLY A 68 -4.66 -17.09 7.83
N LEU A 69 -4.96 -16.05 8.60
CA LEU A 69 -5.65 -16.21 9.88
C LEU A 69 -7.07 -16.74 9.70
N LEU A 70 -7.82 -16.19 8.73
CA LEU A 70 -9.19 -16.64 8.47
C LEU A 70 -9.19 -18.10 8.03
N PHE A 71 -8.28 -18.50 7.15
CA PHE A 71 -8.15 -19.87 6.72
C PHE A 71 -7.88 -20.79 7.90
N GLN A 72 -6.97 -20.43 8.78
CA GLN A 72 -6.63 -21.18 9.98
C GLN A 72 -7.83 -21.34 10.91
N LEU A 73 -8.61 -20.26 11.09
CA LEU A 73 -9.80 -20.28 11.95
C LEU A 73 -10.90 -21.17 11.36
N PHE A 74 -11.19 -21.06 10.06
CA PHE A 74 -12.29 -21.78 9.45
C PHE A 74 -12.00 -23.24 9.15
N THR A 75 -10.74 -23.61 8.91
CA THR A 75 -10.37 -24.99 8.62
C THR A 75 -9.85 -25.75 9.83
N HIS A 76 -9.60 -25.06 10.94
CA HIS A 76 -9.00 -25.63 12.15
C HIS A 76 -7.62 -26.27 11.92
N ILE A 77 -6.97 -25.91 10.81
CA ILE A 77 -5.58 -26.31 10.55
C ILE A 77 -4.67 -25.29 11.24
N ASN A 78 -3.78 -25.78 12.12
CA ASN A 78 -2.80 -24.91 12.75
C ASN A 78 -1.59 -24.77 11.82
N LEU A 79 -1.50 -23.63 11.13
CA LEU A 79 -0.42 -23.32 10.23
C LEU A 79 0.68 -22.51 10.91
N GLU A 80 0.54 -22.28 12.22
CA GLU A 80 1.45 -21.43 13.02
C GLU A 80 1.54 -20.01 12.42
N ILE A 81 0.49 -19.57 11.74
CA ILE A 81 0.40 -18.21 11.21
C ILE A 81 -0.07 -17.29 12.32
N GLU A 82 0.74 -16.31 12.64
CA GLU A 82 0.40 -15.29 13.61
C GLU A 82 0.36 -13.93 12.92
N LEU A 83 -0.43 -13.01 13.47
CA LEU A 83 -0.41 -11.63 13.00
C LEU A 83 0.96 -11.02 13.31
N GLU A 84 1.66 -10.60 12.29
CA GLU A 84 2.95 -9.93 12.46
C GLU A 84 2.70 -8.46 12.78
N ILE A 85 2.93 -8.09 14.03
CA ILE A 85 2.78 -6.70 14.48
C ILE A 85 3.68 -5.77 13.67
N SER A 86 4.90 -6.22 13.34
CA SER A 86 5.83 -5.44 12.53
C SER A 86 5.27 -5.10 11.15
N SER A 87 4.50 -6.00 10.54
CA SER A 87 3.86 -5.74 9.24
C SER A 87 2.81 -4.64 9.36
N PHE A 88 2.02 -4.63 10.43
CA PHE A 88 1.03 -3.60 10.66
C PHE A 88 1.67 -2.25 11.00
N LEU A 89 2.79 -2.26 11.73
CA LEU A 89 3.57 -1.06 11.97
C LEU A 89 4.10 -0.49 10.66
N LEU A 90 4.60 -1.34 9.76
CA LEU A 90 5.05 -0.91 8.44
C LEU A 90 3.92 -0.28 7.64
N ALA A 91 2.74 -0.91 7.65
CA ALA A 91 1.56 -0.35 6.99
C ALA A 91 1.21 1.03 7.55
N PHE A 92 1.27 1.19 8.87
CA PHE A 92 1.02 2.47 9.52
C PHE A 92 2.03 3.53 9.08
N ILE A 93 3.31 3.17 9.00
CA ILE A 93 4.36 4.07 8.54
C ILE A 93 4.09 4.52 7.11
N ILE A 94 3.71 3.60 6.22
CA ILE A 94 3.41 3.90 4.82
C ILE A 94 2.25 4.91 4.72
N VAL A 95 1.18 4.69 5.47
CA VAL A 95 0.04 5.61 5.49
C VAL A 95 0.46 6.97 6.03
N SER A 96 1.30 6.99 7.07
CA SER A 96 1.80 8.25 7.66
C SER A 96 2.61 9.05 6.64
N ILE A 97 3.45 8.38 5.85
CA ILE A 97 4.23 9.04 4.80
C ILE A 97 3.29 9.67 3.76
N ALA A 98 2.24 8.96 3.34
CA ALA A 98 1.26 9.50 2.40
C ALA A 98 0.58 10.76 2.96
N TYR A 99 0.23 10.76 4.24
CA TYR A 99 -0.34 11.93 4.92
C TYR A 99 0.64 13.10 4.96
N ILE A 100 1.92 12.83 5.19
CA ILE A 100 2.95 13.86 5.21
C ILE A 100 3.04 14.55 3.85
N PHE A 101 3.01 13.79 2.75
CA PHE A 101 3.04 14.36 1.41
C PHE A 101 1.79 15.17 1.10
N GLU A 102 0.62 14.71 1.52
CA GLU A 102 -0.62 15.46 1.36
C GLU A 102 -0.57 16.78 2.14
N TYR A 103 -0.09 16.73 3.37
CA TYR A 103 0.08 17.92 4.19
C TYR A 103 1.06 18.91 3.56
N GLY A 104 2.16 18.40 3.00
CA GLY A 104 3.12 19.24 2.28
C GLY A 104 2.50 19.95 1.09
N TYR A 105 1.63 19.25 0.36
CA TYR A 105 0.89 19.84 -0.75
C TYR A 105 -0.04 20.96 -0.27
N GLU A 106 -0.77 20.74 0.82
CA GLU A 106 -1.67 21.74 1.40
C GLU A 106 -0.90 22.97 1.88
N LEU A 107 0.27 22.77 2.49
CA LEU A 107 1.14 23.87 2.91
C LEU A 107 1.62 24.71 1.73
N GLN A 108 1.94 24.09 0.61
CA GLN A 108 2.32 24.80 -0.61
C GLN A 108 1.17 25.67 -1.13
N LEU A 109 -0.06 25.13 -1.11
CA LEU A 109 -1.23 25.90 -1.53
C LEU A 109 -1.45 27.10 -0.62
N ASP A 110 -1.36 26.91 0.69
CA ASP A 110 -1.53 27.99 1.66
C ASP A 110 -0.44 29.05 1.50
N SER A 111 0.80 28.62 1.30
CA SER A 111 1.92 29.53 1.09
C SER A 111 1.73 30.38 -0.16
N LYS A 112 1.28 29.77 -1.26
CA LYS A 112 0.98 30.50 -2.49
C LYS A 112 -0.18 31.48 -2.30
N GLY A 113 -1.22 31.06 -1.57
CA GLY A 113 -2.33 31.93 -1.23
C GLY A 113 -1.92 33.13 -0.41
N LYS A 114 -1.00 32.95 0.55
CA LYS A 114 -0.47 34.03 1.38
C LYS A 114 0.37 35.00 0.57
N ILE A 115 1.13 34.51 -0.42
CA ILE A 115 1.99 35.37 -1.26
C ILE A 115 1.12 36.20 -2.21
N TYR A 116 0.08 35.63 -2.77
CA TYR A 116 -0.77 36.30 -3.76
C TYR A 116 -2.03 36.90 -3.17
N GLY A 117 -2.34 36.58 -1.96
CA GLY A 117 -3.49 37.11 -1.24
C GLY A 117 -3.13 38.11 -0.20
#